data_4abe74be1eab77773f6a5d01dfcd4d8d
#
_entry.id   4abe74be1eab77773f6a5d01dfcd4d8d
#
_cell.length_a   1.000
_cell.length_b   1.000
_cell.length_c   1.000
_cell.angle_alpha   90.00
_cell.angle_beta   90.00
_cell.angle_gamma   90.00
#
_symmetry.space_group_name_H-M   'P 1'
#
loop_
_entity.id
_entity.type
_entity.pdbx_description
1 polymer ?
#
loop_
_entity_poly.entity_id
_entity_poly.type
_entity_poly.pdbx_seq_one_letter_code
_entity_poly.pdbx_strand_id
1 'polypeptide(L)'
;QMCIRDSIYTGEVAAMETGMLTRAVLKGVFEPILKERVNYVNAALTAESRGVDVIESKHAGKHNLLEVKIHSKGNIFTVAGTVFGEKEIRVIEIDGYQFDLTPAPFMLVARNQDKPGMIGQIGTLLGASKVNIATMQVSRNLKDGNAMMFMTVDSEVGKETLKLLQGLDGILQVNLVKL
;
A
#
# COMPACT_ATOMS: atom_id res chain seq x y z
N GLN A 1 -16.09 -9.83 7.84
CA GLN A 1 -15.18 -10.94 8.09
C GLN A 1 -14.01 -10.77 7.13
N MET A 2 -12.83 -10.54 7.65
CA MET A 2 -11.60 -10.47 6.87
C MET A 2 -11.10 -11.90 6.79
N CYS A 3 -11.09 -12.47 5.60
CA CYS A 3 -10.65 -13.85 5.39
C CYS A 3 -9.51 -13.84 4.40
N ILE A 4 -8.51 -14.63 4.63
CA ILE A 4 -7.40 -15.00 3.76
C ILE A 4 -6.45 -13.86 3.40
N ARG A 5 -5.21 -14.05 3.76
CA ARG A 5 -4.07 -13.25 3.31
C ARG A 5 -3.07 -14.17 2.67
N ASP A 6 -2.81 -13.92 1.41
CA ASP A 6 -1.78 -14.64 0.69
C ASP A 6 -0.50 -13.80 0.72
N SER A 7 0.57 -14.36 1.23
CA SER A 7 1.93 -13.83 1.05
C SER A 7 2.64 -14.68 0.02
N ILE A 8 2.89 -14.11 -1.15
CA ILE A 8 3.49 -14.79 -2.29
C ILE A 8 4.95 -14.35 -2.41
N TYR A 9 5.86 -15.28 -2.23
CA TYR A 9 7.30 -15.07 -2.32
C TYR A 9 7.82 -15.63 -3.63
N THR A 10 8.50 -14.81 -4.42
CA THR A 10 9.07 -15.22 -5.71
C THR A 10 10.56 -14.91 -5.76
N GLY A 11 11.34 -15.79 -6.38
CA GLY A 11 12.78 -15.64 -6.54
C GLY A 11 13.59 -16.26 -5.39
N GLU A 12 14.76 -15.71 -5.11
CA GLU A 12 15.65 -16.21 -4.06
C GLU A 12 15.03 -16.14 -2.68
N VAL A 13 14.21 -15.11 -2.42
CA VAL A 13 13.47 -14.96 -1.16
C VAL A 13 12.54 -16.13 -0.88
N ALA A 14 12.03 -16.80 -1.91
CA ALA A 14 11.19 -17.99 -1.75
C ALA A 14 11.96 -19.21 -1.20
N ALA A 15 13.27 -19.26 -1.40
CA ALA A 15 14.14 -20.33 -0.86
C ALA A 15 14.56 -20.07 0.60
N MET A 16 14.26 -18.89 1.15
CA MET A 16 14.61 -18.49 2.51
C MET A 16 13.50 -18.85 3.51
N GLU A 17 13.81 -18.68 4.81
CA GLU A 17 12.81 -18.73 5.89
C GLU A 17 11.96 -17.46 5.87
N THR A 18 10.74 -17.57 5.34
CA THR A 18 9.83 -16.44 5.10
C THR A 18 8.97 -16.05 6.32
N GLY A 19 8.97 -16.87 7.38
CA GLY A 19 8.10 -16.68 8.53
C GLY A 19 8.21 -15.31 9.22
N MET A 20 9.40 -14.70 9.24
CA MET A 20 9.56 -13.34 9.78
C MET A 20 8.95 -12.28 8.86
N LEU A 21 9.02 -12.46 7.55
CA LEU A 21 8.41 -11.56 6.57
C LEU A 21 6.88 -11.63 6.68
N THR A 22 6.31 -12.81 6.77
CA THR A 22 4.87 -13.00 7.00
C THR A 22 4.42 -12.33 8.29
N ARG A 23 5.17 -12.47 9.39
CA ARG A 23 4.87 -11.78 10.65
C ARG A 23 4.95 -10.26 10.51
N ALA A 24 5.89 -9.74 9.72
CA ALA A 24 5.98 -8.31 9.43
C ALA A 24 4.75 -7.80 8.67
N VAL A 25 4.29 -8.56 7.67
CA VAL A 25 3.04 -8.28 6.94
C VAL A 25 1.85 -8.24 7.90
N LEU A 26 1.69 -9.27 8.73
CA LEU A 26 0.59 -9.36 9.70
C LEU A 26 0.63 -8.21 10.70
N LYS A 27 1.81 -7.87 11.23
CA LYS A 27 1.99 -6.70 12.10
C LYS A 27 1.51 -5.44 11.40
N GLY A 28 2.01 -5.15 10.20
CA GLY A 28 1.65 -3.94 9.45
C GLY A 28 0.16 -3.84 9.13
N VAL A 29 -0.51 -4.96 8.93
CA VAL A 29 -1.95 -4.98 8.70
C VAL A 29 -2.77 -4.79 9.97
N PHE A 30 -2.36 -5.37 11.09
CA PHE A 30 -3.14 -5.32 12.33
C PHE A 30 -2.87 -4.08 13.17
N GLU A 31 -1.66 -3.56 13.17
CA GLU A 31 -1.25 -2.43 14.01
C GLU A 31 -2.15 -1.19 13.85
N PRO A 32 -2.54 -0.75 12.63
CA PRO A 32 -3.43 0.40 12.46
C PRO A 32 -4.89 0.11 12.79
N ILE A 33 -5.29 -1.17 12.89
CA ILE A 33 -6.69 -1.58 13.06
C ILE A 33 -7.01 -1.92 14.51
N LEU A 34 -6.02 -2.46 15.23
CA LEU A 34 -6.22 -2.96 16.58
C LEU A 34 -5.78 -1.95 17.64
N LYS A 35 -6.53 -1.87 18.73
CA LYS A 35 -6.16 -1.06 19.88
C LYS A 35 -5.03 -1.69 20.73
N GLU A 36 -4.88 -3.00 20.65
CA GLU A 36 -3.83 -3.77 21.31
C GLU A 36 -2.52 -3.71 20.53
N ARG A 37 -1.40 -3.75 21.24
CA ARG A 37 -0.07 -3.68 20.60
C ARG A 37 0.24 -4.98 19.87
N VAL A 38 0.36 -4.91 18.55
CA VAL A 38 0.80 -6.01 17.70
C VAL A 38 2.30 -5.92 17.44
N ASN A 39 3.00 -7.04 17.53
CA ASN A 39 4.44 -7.16 17.29
C ASN A 39 4.75 -8.46 16.53
N TYR A 40 6.02 -8.69 16.18
CA TYR A 40 6.43 -9.86 15.39
C TYR A 40 6.20 -11.21 16.12
N VAL A 41 6.08 -11.21 17.46
CA VAL A 41 5.86 -12.43 18.24
C VAL A 41 4.38 -12.82 18.25
N ASN A 42 3.48 -11.84 18.47
CA ASN A 42 2.06 -12.11 18.63
C ASN A 42 1.24 -11.96 17.33
N ALA A 43 1.82 -11.45 16.24
CA ALA A 43 1.09 -11.18 14.99
C ALA A 43 0.40 -12.43 14.41
N ALA A 44 1.06 -13.58 14.43
CA ALA A 44 0.50 -14.84 13.94
C ALA A 44 -0.67 -15.33 14.84
N LEU A 45 -0.49 -15.32 16.15
CA LEU A 45 -1.55 -15.67 17.12
C LEU A 45 -2.74 -14.71 17.02
N THR A 46 -2.47 -13.43 16.79
CA THR A 46 -3.51 -12.41 16.56
C THR A 46 -4.33 -12.73 15.31
N ALA A 47 -3.69 -13.16 14.22
CA ALA A 47 -4.38 -13.59 13.01
C ALA A 47 -5.29 -14.81 13.29
N GLU A 48 -4.73 -15.85 13.91
CA GLU A 48 -5.44 -17.09 14.25
C GLU A 48 -6.66 -16.82 15.15
N SER A 49 -6.48 -16.06 16.24
CA SER A 49 -7.56 -15.73 17.20
C SER A 49 -8.71 -14.94 16.56
N ARG A 50 -8.47 -14.29 15.42
CA ARG A 50 -9.45 -13.51 14.66
C ARG A 50 -10.02 -14.26 13.46
N GLY A 51 -9.67 -15.54 13.30
CA GLY A 51 -10.12 -16.36 12.17
C GLY A 51 -9.60 -15.82 10.82
N VAL A 52 -8.38 -15.29 10.80
CA VAL A 52 -7.71 -14.83 9.59
C VAL A 52 -6.75 -15.91 9.16
N ASP A 53 -7.09 -16.58 8.06
CA ASP A 53 -6.21 -17.56 7.44
C ASP A 53 -5.01 -16.86 6.79
N VAL A 54 -3.84 -17.41 6.99
CA VAL A 54 -2.58 -16.92 6.43
C VAL A 54 -2.00 -17.99 5.53
N ILE A 55 -1.88 -17.69 4.24
CA ILE A 55 -1.35 -18.61 3.25
C ILE A 55 -0.01 -18.05 2.75
N GLU A 56 1.01 -18.88 2.76
CA GLU A 56 2.28 -18.59 2.13
C GLU A 56 2.42 -19.42 0.86
N SER A 57 2.77 -18.77 -0.23
CA SER A 57 3.08 -19.42 -1.51
C SER A 57 4.49 -19.05 -1.95
N LYS A 58 5.24 -20.02 -2.43
CA LYS A 58 6.64 -19.87 -2.83
C LYS A 58 6.83 -20.27 -4.28
N HIS A 59 7.37 -19.38 -5.08
CA HIS A 59 7.56 -19.58 -6.51
C HIS A 59 9.00 -19.34 -6.94
N ALA A 60 9.50 -20.14 -7.85
CA ALA A 60 10.77 -19.86 -8.50
C ALA A 60 10.63 -18.63 -9.41
N GLY A 61 11.65 -17.78 -9.45
CA GLY A 61 11.65 -16.58 -10.30
C GLY A 61 13.05 -15.97 -10.41
N LYS A 62 13.23 -15.10 -11.40
CA LYS A 62 14.50 -14.39 -11.62
C LYS A 62 14.71 -13.21 -10.68
N HIS A 63 13.62 -12.63 -10.15
CA HIS A 63 13.64 -11.43 -9.32
C HIS A 63 12.96 -11.72 -7.99
N ASN A 64 13.49 -11.12 -6.94
CA ASN A 64 12.88 -11.20 -5.63
C ASN A 64 11.61 -10.32 -5.59
N LEU A 65 10.49 -10.94 -5.23
CA LEU A 65 9.19 -10.29 -5.13
C LEU A 65 8.45 -10.80 -3.91
N LEU A 66 7.86 -9.88 -3.17
CA LEU A 66 6.84 -10.17 -2.16
C LEU A 66 5.52 -9.54 -2.62
N GLU A 67 4.54 -10.36 -2.90
CA GLU A 67 3.17 -9.92 -3.16
C GLU A 67 2.27 -10.31 -1.98
N VAL A 68 1.49 -9.35 -1.50
CA VAL A 68 0.53 -9.54 -0.41
C VAL A 68 -0.87 -9.30 -0.94
N LYS A 69 -1.76 -10.30 -0.75
CA LYS A 69 -3.19 -10.19 -1.08
C LYS A 69 -4.02 -10.23 0.18
N ILE A 70 -4.87 -9.24 0.36
CA ILE A 70 -5.80 -9.16 1.48
C ILE A 70 -7.22 -9.27 0.95
N HIS A 71 -7.91 -10.31 1.35
CA HIS A 71 -9.31 -10.52 0.99
C HIS A 71 -10.21 -9.99 2.10
N SER A 72 -11.11 -9.08 1.79
CA SER A 72 -12.05 -8.49 2.76
C SER A 72 -13.39 -8.19 2.12
N LYS A 73 -14.46 -8.79 2.62
CA LYS A 73 -15.85 -8.52 2.19
C LYS A 73 -16.06 -8.58 0.67
N GLY A 74 -15.41 -9.54 0.00
CA GLY A 74 -15.52 -9.70 -1.45
C GLY A 74 -14.57 -8.82 -2.27
N ASN A 75 -13.80 -7.95 -1.63
CA ASN A 75 -12.72 -7.18 -2.28
C ASN A 75 -11.36 -7.84 -2.05
N ILE A 76 -10.48 -7.68 -3.01
CA ILE A 76 -9.09 -8.11 -2.94
C ILE A 76 -8.23 -6.86 -3.05
N PHE A 77 -7.35 -6.65 -2.08
CA PHE A 77 -6.33 -5.60 -2.09
C PHE A 77 -4.97 -6.25 -2.30
N THR A 78 -4.21 -5.74 -3.24
CA THR A 78 -2.89 -6.28 -3.58
C THR A 78 -1.80 -5.22 -3.44
N VAL A 79 -0.66 -5.62 -2.88
CA VAL A 79 0.55 -4.79 -2.87
C VAL A 79 1.72 -5.71 -3.20
N ALA A 80 2.56 -5.29 -4.12
CA ALA A 80 3.79 -6.01 -4.44
C ALA A 80 5.01 -5.11 -4.24
N GLY A 81 6.04 -5.67 -3.67
CA GLY A 81 7.30 -5.00 -3.41
C GLY A 81 8.51 -5.88 -3.72
N THR A 82 9.63 -5.22 -3.95
CA THR A 82 10.92 -5.86 -4.24
C THR A 82 12.06 -5.09 -3.55
N VAL A 83 13.24 -5.67 -3.59
CA VAL A 83 14.48 -5.01 -3.18
C VAL A 83 15.42 -5.00 -4.38
N PHE A 84 15.83 -3.80 -4.81
CA PHE A 84 16.88 -3.63 -5.80
C PHE A 84 18.24 -3.58 -5.11
N GLY A 85 19.23 -4.29 -5.66
CA GLY A 85 20.52 -4.44 -5.02
C GLY A 85 20.38 -5.04 -3.62
N GLU A 86 21.10 -4.47 -2.65
CA GLU A 86 21.13 -5.00 -1.28
C GLU A 86 20.11 -4.33 -0.33
N LYS A 87 19.65 -3.10 -0.64
CA LYS A 87 18.92 -2.27 0.34
C LYS A 87 17.79 -1.41 -0.22
N GLU A 88 17.65 -1.30 -1.52
CA GLU A 88 16.69 -0.38 -2.10
C GLU A 88 15.28 -1.01 -2.17
N ILE A 89 14.48 -0.77 -1.16
CA ILE A 89 13.09 -1.22 -1.10
C ILE A 89 12.26 -0.41 -2.11
N ARG A 90 11.47 -1.12 -2.92
CA ARG A 90 10.51 -0.54 -3.85
C ARG A 90 9.15 -1.21 -3.71
N VAL A 91 8.09 -0.41 -3.70
CA VAL A 91 6.74 -0.87 -3.98
C VAL A 91 6.52 -0.72 -5.47
N ILE A 92 6.21 -1.82 -6.15
CA ILE A 92 6.12 -1.88 -7.61
C ILE A 92 4.70 -2.04 -8.13
N GLU A 93 3.76 -2.44 -7.27
CA GLU A 93 2.36 -2.58 -7.63
C GLU A 93 1.45 -2.31 -6.42
N ILE A 94 0.32 -1.64 -6.65
CA ILE A 94 -0.78 -1.47 -5.71
C ILE A 94 -2.08 -1.67 -6.47
N ASP A 95 -2.89 -2.68 -6.12
CA ASP A 95 -4.20 -3.00 -6.73
C ASP A 95 -4.17 -3.06 -8.27
N GLY A 96 -3.10 -3.64 -8.84
CA GLY A 96 -2.89 -3.76 -10.29
C GLY A 96 -2.33 -2.50 -10.96
N TYR A 97 -2.12 -1.42 -10.22
CA TYR A 97 -1.43 -0.21 -10.72
C TYR A 97 0.07 -0.34 -10.54
N GLN A 98 0.82 -0.15 -11.62
CA GLN A 98 2.28 -0.29 -11.63
C GLN A 98 2.96 0.99 -11.16
N PHE A 99 3.98 0.86 -10.31
CA PHE A 99 4.74 1.95 -9.71
C PHE A 99 6.24 1.62 -9.63
N ASP A 100 7.02 2.61 -9.26
CA ASP A 100 8.39 2.48 -8.77
C ASP A 100 8.56 3.43 -7.58
N LEU A 101 8.10 2.98 -6.41
CA LEU A 101 7.96 3.82 -5.23
C LEU A 101 8.99 3.47 -4.16
N THR A 102 9.71 4.45 -3.67
CA THR A 102 10.45 4.34 -2.43
C THR A 102 9.53 4.70 -1.26
N PRO A 103 9.34 3.81 -0.27
CA PRO A 103 8.57 4.14 0.92
C PRO A 103 9.14 5.36 1.67
N ALA A 104 8.25 6.21 2.19
CA ALA A 104 8.59 7.41 2.92
C ALA A 104 7.70 7.55 4.17
N PRO A 105 8.09 8.35 5.19
CA PRO A 105 7.33 8.47 6.43
C PRO A 105 5.87 8.91 6.24
N PHE A 106 5.60 9.78 5.26
CA PHE A 106 4.26 10.25 4.93
C PHE A 106 4.00 10.09 3.44
N MET A 107 2.96 9.35 3.12
CA MET A 107 2.58 9.08 1.74
C MET A 107 1.08 9.24 1.56
N LEU A 108 0.66 9.79 0.42
CA LEU A 108 -0.73 9.86 0.01
C LEU A 108 -0.96 8.93 -1.17
N VAL A 109 -2.01 8.13 -1.08
CA VAL A 109 -2.50 7.29 -2.19
C VAL A 109 -3.89 7.81 -2.56
N ALA A 110 -4.03 8.32 -3.78
CA ALA A 110 -5.30 8.83 -4.29
C ALA A 110 -5.74 8.02 -5.51
N ARG A 111 -6.95 7.46 -5.46
CA ARG A 111 -7.62 6.86 -6.61
C ARG A 111 -8.58 7.87 -7.19
N ASN A 112 -8.51 8.09 -8.49
CA ASN A 112 -9.29 9.11 -9.19
C ASN A 112 -9.73 8.66 -10.58
N GLN A 113 -10.72 9.33 -11.13
CA GLN A 113 -11.03 9.25 -12.56
C GLN A 113 -9.83 9.76 -13.38
N ASP A 114 -9.48 9.07 -14.46
CA ASP A 114 -8.41 9.50 -15.35
C ASP A 114 -8.90 10.61 -16.28
N LYS A 115 -8.86 11.86 -15.76
CA LYS A 115 -9.28 13.03 -16.51
C LYS A 115 -8.29 14.19 -16.39
N PRO A 116 -8.22 15.09 -17.37
CA PRO A 116 -7.36 16.27 -17.31
C PRO A 116 -7.62 17.12 -16.07
N GLY A 117 -6.57 17.73 -15.52
CA GLY A 117 -6.66 18.65 -14.38
C GLY A 117 -6.54 18.02 -13.00
N MET A 118 -6.64 16.69 -12.86
CA MET A 118 -6.61 16.04 -11.53
C MET A 118 -5.32 16.30 -10.76
N ILE A 119 -4.16 16.20 -11.44
CA ILE A 119 -2.85 16.51 -10.81
C ILE A 119 -2.82 17.96 -10.31
N GLY A 120 -3.31 18.89 -11.15
CA GLY A 120 -3.35 20.32 -10.81
C GLY A 120 -4.22 20.60 -9.59
N GLN A 121 -5.42 20.03 -9.52
CA GLN A 121 -6.34 20.22 -8.39
C GLN A 121 -5.74 19.71 -7.09
N ILE A 122 -5.18 18.49 -7.08
CA ILE A 122 -4.53 17.91 -5.90
C ILE A 122 -3.31 18.73 -5.48
N GLY A 123 -2.44 19.07 -6.43
CA GLY A 123 -1.23 19.85 -6.15
C GLY A 123 -1.54 21.24 -5.61
N THR A 124 -2.53 21.94 -6.18
CA THR A 124 -2.99 23.26 -5.70
C THR A 124 -3.54 23.19 -4.29
N LEU A 125 -4.37 22.18 -3.99
CA LEU A 125 -4.96 22.02 -2.67
C LEU A 125 -3.91 21.69 -1.62
N LEU A 126 -2.96 20.79 -1.92
CA LEU A 126 -1.85 20.46 -1.01
C LEU A 126 -0.97 21.70 -0.76
N GLY A 127 -0.62 22.45 -1.81
CA GLY A 127 0.14 23.68 -1.69
C GLY A 127 -0.56 24.75 -0.86
N ALA A 128 -1.87 24.95 -1.06
CA ALA A 128 -2.68 25.85 -0.24
C ALA A 128 -2.75 25.40 1.24
N SER A 129 -2.68 24.10 1.48
CA SER A 129 -2.59 23.50 2.82
C SER A 129 -1.16 23.48 3.39
N LYS A 130 -0.20 24.09 2.71
CA LYS A 130 1.23 24.13 3.09
C LYS A 130 1.89 22.74 3.18
N VAL A 131 1.39 21.80 2.41
CA VAL A 131 1.97 20.45 2.28
C VAL A 131 2.80 20.41 1.01
N ASN A 132 4.11 20.16 1.15
CA ASN A 132 5.01 20.01 0.02
C ASN A 132 5.01 18.56 -0.48
N ILE A 133 4.96 18.39 -1.81
CA ILE A 133 5.04 17.10 -2.48
C ILE A 133 6.51 16.87 -2.85
N ALA A 134 7.14 15.83 -2.28
CA ALA A 134 8.50 15.46 -2.61
C ALA A 134 8.59 14.64 -3.90
N THR A 135 7.70 13.65 -4.05
CA THR A 135 7.57 12.86 -5.29
C THR A 135 6.11 12.63 -5.63
N MET A 136 5.82 12.45 -6.91
CA MET A 136 4.49 12.06 -7.38
C MET A 136 4.64 11.08 -8.55
N GLN A 137 3.90 9.99 -8.49
CA GLN A 137 3.75 9.07 -9.61
C GLN A 137 2.27 8.84 -9.89
N VAL A 138 1.94 8.67 -11.16
CA VAL A 138 0.58 8.40 -11.62
C VAL A 138 0.60 7.13 -12.45
N SER A 139 -0.18 6.16 -12.04
CA SER A 139 -0.43 4.94 -12.80
C SER A 139 -1.87 4.91 -13.30
N ARG A 140 -2.08 4.46 -14.54
CA ARG A 140 -3.39 4.43 -15.19
C ARG A 140 -3.86 3.01 -15.38
N ASN A 141 -5.14 2.78 -15.15
CA ASN A 141 -5.79 1.55 -15.56
C ASN A 141 -6.69 1.83 -16.77
N LEU A 142 -6.21 1.47 -17.95
CA LEU A 142 -6.92 1.71 -19.21
C LEU A 142 -8.25 0.94 -19.33
N LYS A 143 -8.50 -0.05 -18.47
CA LYS A 143 -9.70 -0.88 -18.53
C LYS A 143 -10.90 -0.24 -17.85
N ASP A 144 -10.68 0.49 -16.76
CA ASP A 144 -11.77 1.06 -15.95
C ASP A 144 -11.82 2.60 -15.97
N GLY A 145 -10.92 3.25 -16.72
CA GLY A 145 -10.86 4.71 -16.85
C GLY A 145 -10.44 5.42 -15.56
N ASN A 146 -9.78 4.71 -14.65
CA ASN A 146 -9.28 5.25 -13.40
C ASN A 146 -7.77 5.38 -13.42
N ALA A 147 -7.26 6.25 -12.54
CA ALA A 147 -5.85 6.39 -12.24
C ALA A 147 -5.63 6.27 -10.74
N MET A 148 -4.42 5.91 -10.37
CA MET A 148 -3.94 5.97 -9.00
C MET A 148 -2.72 6.88 -8.94
N MET A 149 -2.77 7.87 -8.05
CA MET A 149 -1.65 8.76 -7.76
C MET A 149 -1.04 8.37 -6.43
N PHE A 150 0.26 8.25 -6.43
CA PHE A 150 1.05 8.07 -5.21
C PHE A 150 1.96 9.28 -5.02
N MET A 151 1.94 9.84 -3.84
CA MET A 151 2.73 11.02 -3.48
C MET A 151 3.46 10.79 -2.18
N THR A 152 4.74 11.17 -2.11
CA THR A 152 5.43 11.35 -0.84
C THR A 152 5.37 12.82 -0.46
N VAL A 153 5.15 13.11 0.81
CA VAL A 153 5.02 14.47 1.32
C VAL A 153 5.96 14.70 2.51
N ASP A 154 6.38 15.95 2.71
CA ASP A 154 7.38 16.30 3.72
C ASP A 154 6.82 16.32 5.15
N SER A 155 5.50 16.36 5.29
CA SER A 155 4.82 16.43 6.59
C SER A 155 3.49 15.69 6.59
N GLU A 156 3.01 15.39 7.78
CA GLU A 156 1.69 14.76 7.95
C GLU A 156 0.57 15.64 7.38
N VAL A 157 -0.28 15.04 6.56
CA VAL A 157 -1.46 15.71 6.01
C VAL A 157 -2.60 15.69 7.03
N GLY A 158 -3.06 16.87 7.41
CA GLY A 158 -4.13 17.03 8.39
C GLY A 158 -5.47 16.47 7.91
N LYS A 159 -6.32 16.06 8.86
CA LYS A 159 -7.64 15.49 8.58
C LYS A 159 -8.54 16.39 7.72
N GLU A 160 -8.45 17.71 7.90
CA GLU A 160 -9.19 18.69 7.12
C GLU A 160 -8.77 18.67 5.64
N THR A 161 -7.46 18.69 5.39
CA THR A 161 -6.90 18.59 4.04
C THR A 161 -7.29 17.28 3.36
N LEU A 162 -7.27 16.15 4.10
CA LEU A 162 -7.73 14.87 3.57
C LEU A 162 -9.21 14.89 3.17
N LYS A 163 -10.07 15.55 3.98
CA LYS A 163 -11.49 15.72 3.64
C LYS A 163 -11.66 16.58 2.38
N LEU A 164 -10.90 17.66 2.27
CA LEU A 164 -10.94 18.52 1.08
C LEU A 164 -10.49 17.77 -0.17
N LEU A 165 -9.40 17.00 -0.07
CA LEU A 165 -8.95 16.13 -1.16
C LEU A 165 -10.03 15.12 -1.57
N GLN A 166 -10.65 14.46 -0.59
CA GLN A 166 -11.71 13.49 -0.84
C GLN A 166 -12.95 14.13 -1.49
N GLY A 167 -13.18 15.42 -1.26
CA GLY A 167 -14.29 16.19 -1.83
C GLY A 167 -14.05 16.72 -3.25
N LEU A 168 -12.84 16.59 -3.80
CA LEU A 168 -12.56 17.03 -5.17
C LEU A 168 -13.31 16.19 -6.19
N ASP A 169 -13.88 16.85 -7.19
CA ASP A 169 -14.58 16.16 -8.28
C ASP A 169 -13.63 15.24 -9.05
N GLY A 170 -14.02 13.97 -9.15
CA GLY A 170 -13.23 12.92 -9.78
C GLY A 170 -12.31 12.17 -8.83
N ILE A 171 -12.17 12.56 -7.58
CA ILE A 171 -11.51 11.73 -6.56
C ILE A 171 -12.47 10.63 -6.09
N LEU A 172 -11.99 9.40 -6.14
CA LEU A 172 -12.73 8.23 -5.69
C LEU A 172 -12.36 7.87 -4.24
N GLN A 173 -11.07 7.96 -3.91
CA GLN A 173 -10.55 7.66 -2.59
C GLN A 173 -9.21 8.34 -2.35
N VAL A 174 -8.96 8.80 -1.12
CA VAL A 174 -7.64 9.27 -0.66
C VAL A 174 -7.31 8.65 0.67
N ASN A 175 -6.11 8.11 0.79
CA ASN A 175 -5.59 7.55 2.02
C ASN A 175 -4.22 8.16 2.36
N LEU A 176 -4.02 8.48 3.63
CA LEU A 176 -2.72 8.78 4.20
C LEU A 176 -2.11 7.51 4.74
N VAL A 177 -0.91 7.19 4.30
CA VAL A 177 -0.09 6.08 4.81
C VAL A 177 1.05 6.68 5.62
N LYS A 178 1.27 6.16 6.82
CA LYS A 178 2.38 6.54 7.72
C LYS A 178 3.21 5.30 8.02
N LEU A 179 4.52 5.44 7.98
CA LEU A 179 5.49 4.42 8.38
C LEU A 179 6.11 4.76 9.74
#